data_b6173bd72cd2c1180a89638c6d455f84
#
_entry.id   b6173bd72cd2c1180a89638c6d455f84
#
_cell.length_a   1.000
_cell.length_b   1.000
_cell.length_c   1.000
_cell.angle_alpha   90.00
_cell.angle_beta   90.00
_cell.angle_gamma   90.00
#
_symmetry.space_group_name_H-M   'P 1'
#
loop_
_entity.id
_entity.type
_entity.pdbx_description
1 polymer ?
#
loop_
_entity_poly.entity_id
_entity_poly.type
_entity_poly.pdbx_seq_one_letter_code
_entity_poly.pdbx_strand_id
1 'polypeptide(L)' 'MDIQNIRAFLAVAESGSCSRAAEKLFITQPAISKRISTLEQSLDCQLFDRLGKNIQ' A
#
# COMPACT_ATOMS: atom_id res chain seq x y z
N MET A 1 -9.07 -1.95 12.02
CA MET A 1 -8.36 -1.89 10.73
C MET A 1 -9.29 -1.33 9.68
N ASP A 2 -8.80 -0.39 8.93
CA ASP A 2 -9.62 0.32 7.96
C ASP A 2 -9.65 -0.45 6.63
N ILE A 3 -10.84 -0.59 6.07
CA ILE A 3 -11.01 -1.24 4.79
C ILE A 3 -10.21 -0.53 3.70
N GLN A 4 -10.11 0.79 3.80
CA GLN A 4 -9.34 1.57 2.82
C GLN A 4 -7.87 1.17 2.83
N ASN A 5 -7.33 0.87 3.99
CA ASN A 5 -5.94 0.47 4.09
C ASN A 5 -5.73 -0.90 3.45
N ILE A 6 -6.70 -1.78 3.64
CA ILE A 6 -6.63 -3.11 3.04
C ILE A 6 -6.73 -3.01 1.52
N ARG A 7 -7.59 -2.13 1.03
CA ARG A 7 -7.73 -1.91 -0.41
C ARG A 7 -6.44 -1.40 -1.01
N ALA A 8 -5.77 -0.49 -0.31
CA ALA A 8 -4.50 0.03 -0.78
C ALA A 8 -3.47 -1.09 -0.88
N PHE A 9 -3.41 -1.92 0.14
CA PHE A 9 -2.50 -3.06 0.14
C PHE A 9 -2.76 -3.99 -1.03
N LEU A 10 -4.03 -4.34 -1.25
CA LEU A 10 -4.38 -5.24 -2.34
C LEU A 10 -4.06 -4.63 -3.70
N ALA A 11 -4.32 -3.33 -3.86
CA ALA A 11 -4.04 -2.66 -5.12
C ALA A 11 -2.56 -2.69 -5.43
N VAL A 12 -1.72 -2.45 -4.42
CA VAL A 12 -0.28 -2.49 -4.61
C VAL A 12 0.18 -3.91 -4.92
N ALA A 13 -0.36 -4.88 -4.20
CA ALA A 13 0.01 -6.27 -4.42
C ALA A 13 -0.35 -6.74 -5.83
N GLU A 14 -1.51 -6.32 -6.32
CA GLU A 14 -1.96 -6.72 -7.64
C GLU A 14 -1.21 -6.02 -8.77
N SER A 15 -0.96 -4.73 -8.59
CA SER A 15 -0.32 -3.94 -9.65
C SER A 15 1.20 -4.00 -9.59
N GLY A 16 1.74 -4.32 -8.43
CA GLY A 16 3.19 -4.36 -8.25
C GLY A 16 3.83 -3.00 -8.13
N SER A 17 3.03 -1.95 -7.95
CA SER A 17 3.54 -0.60 -7.95
C SER A 17 2.62 0.32 -7.16
N CYS A 18 3.21 1.17 -6.31
CA CYS A 18 2.44 2.16 -5.58
C CYS A 18 1.83 3.19 -6.53
N SER A 19 2.56 3.55 -7.58
CA SER A 19 2.04 4.49 -8.58
C SER A 19 0.78 3.95 -9.24
N ARG A 20 0.82 2.72 -9.67
CA ARG A 20 -0.33 2.12 -10.34
C ARG A 20 -1.49 1.94 -9.37
N ALA A 21 -1.18 1.56 -8.15
CA ALA A 21 -2.22 1.41 -7.13
C ALA A 21 -2.92 2.73 -6.90
N ALA A 22 -2.15 3.83 -6.83
CA ALA A 22 -2.73 5.14 -6.63
C ALA A 22 -3.66 5.51 -7.79
N GLU A 23 -3.25 5.23 -9.01
CA GLU A 23 -4.08 5.49 -10.17
C GLU A 23 -5.35 4.66 -10.12
N LYS A 24 -5.22 3.42 -9.76
CA LYS A 24 -6.36 2.50 -9.69
C LYS A 24 -7.40 2.97 -8.69
N LEU A 25 -6.96 3.51 -7.57
CA LEU A 25 -7.83 3.96 -6.51
C LEU A 25 -8.17 5.44 -6.60
N PHE A 26 -7.64 6.13 -7.61
CA PHE A 26 -7.90 7.56 -7.81
C PHE A 26 -7.44 8.40 -6.63
N ILE A 27 -6.28 8.05 -6.08
CA ILE A 27 -5.68 8.82 -4.98
C ILE A 27 -4.21 9.04 -5.31
N THR A 28 -3.54 9.81 -4.48
CA THR A 28 -2.14 10.12 -4.72
C THR A 28 -1.23 9.01 -4.22
N GLN A 29 -0.01 8.98 -4.73
CA GLN A 29 0.97 8.00 -4.30
C GLN A 29 1.31 8.13 -2.81
N PRO A 30 1.53 9.34 -2.28
CA PRO A 30 1.75 9.47 -0.84
C PRO A 30 0.59 8.94 -0.01
N ALA A 31 -0.63 9.06 -0.51
CA ALA A 31 -1.80 8.52 0.21
C ALA A 31 -1.73 7.01 0.29
N ILE A 32 -1.32 6.36 -0.80
CA ILE A 32 -1.14 4.91 -0.82
C ILE A 32 -0.09 4.51 0.23
N SER A 33 1.04 5.18 0.22
CA SER A 33 2.12 4.91 1.16
C SER A 33 1.64 5.00 2.60
N LYS A 34 0.90 6.05 2.89
CA LYS A 34 0.40 6.25 4.24
C LYS A 34 -0.57 5.16 4.66
N ARG A 35 -1.45 4.76 3.75
CA ARG A 35 -2.41 3.71 4.07
C ARG A 35 -1.72 2.39 4.36
N ILE A 36 -0.70 2.06 3.60
CA ILE A 36 0.04 0.83 3.81
C ILE A 36 0.81 0.90 5.13
N SER A 37 1.42 2.05 5.42
CA SER A 37 2.11 2.25 6.69
C SER A 37 1.17 2.02 7.87
N THR A 38 -0.02 2.58 7.78
CA THR A 38 -1.01 2.45 8.84
C THR A 38 -1.41 0.99 9.01
N LEU A 39 -1.58 0.30 7.90
CA LEU A 39 -1.94 -1.11 7.96
C LEU A 39 -0.81 -1.93 8.59
N GLU A 40 0.42 -1.65 8.22
CA GLU A 40 1.57 -2.35 8.79
C GLU A 40 1.64 -2.14 10.29
N GLN A 41 1.36 -0.93 10.74
CA GLN A 41 1.35 -0.65 12.17
C GLN A 41 0.25 -1.43 12.88
N SER A 42 -0.90 -1.52 12.26
CA SER A 42 -2.02 -2.27 12.83
C SER A 42 -1.69 -3.75 12.99
N LEU A 43 -0.97 -4.29 12.03
CA LEU A 43 -0.61 -5.71 12.04
C LEU A 43 0.70 -5.98 12.73
N ASP A 44 1.40 -4.92 13.12
CA ASP A 44 2.71 -5.01 13.76
C ASP A 44 3.69 -5.81 12.92
N CYS A 45 3.63 -5.60 11.61
CA CYS A 45 4.58 -6.25 10.71
C CYS A 45 4.71 -5.42 9.44
N GLN A 46 5.81 -5.64 8.74
CA GLN A 46 6.07 -4.95 7.49
C GLN A 46 5.60 -5.83 6.34
N LEU A 47 4.72 -5.30 5.51
CA LEU A 47 4.13 -6.07 4.41
C LEU A 47 4.93 -5.96 3.14
N PHE A 48 5.58 -4.81 2.91
CA PHE A 48 6.38 -4.58 1.71
C PHE A 48 7.75 -4.07 2.10
N ASP A 49 8.70 -4.27 1.19
CA ASP A 49 10.03 -3.72 1.36
C ASP A 49 9.97 -2.21 1.16
N ARG A 50 10.13 -1.47 2.25
CA ARG A 50 10.02 0.00 2.22
C ARG A 50 11.20 0.65 1.54
N LEU A 51 12.23 -0.08 1.27
CA LEU A 51 13.37 0.45 0.55
C LEU A 51 13.11 0.48 -0.94
N GLY A 52 11.94 0.03 -1.34
CA GLY A 52 11.50 0.18 -2.71
C GLY A 52 12.09 -0.77 -3.70
N LYS A 53 12.68 -1.80 -3.21
CA LYS A 53 13.29 -2.78 -4.11
C LYS A 53 12.27 -3.59 -4.83
N ASN A 54 11.38 -4.16 -4.09
CA ASN A 54 10.39 -5.05 -4.65
C ASN A 54 9.14 -4.98 -3.86
N ILE A 55 8.05 -5.03 -4.58
CA ILE A 55 6.76 -5.24 -3.98
C ILE A 55 6.33 -6.61 -4.45
N GLN A 56 6.32 -7.49 -3.56
CA GLN A 56 6.04 -8.88 -3.90
C GLN A 56 4.58 -9.20 -3.72
#